data_d23534dc12ce0a8daf8766a627a6ff01
#
_entry.id   d23534dc12ce0a8daf8766a627a6ff01
#
_cell.length_a   1.000
_cell.length_b   1.000
_cell.length_c   1.000
_cell.angle_alpha   90.00
_cell.angle_beta   90.00
_cell.angle_gamma   90.00
#
_symmetry.space_group_name_H-M   'P 1'
#
loop_
_entity.id
_entity.type
_entity.pdbx_description
1 polymer ?
#
loop_
_entity_poly.entity_id
_entity_poly.type
_entity_poly.pdbx_seq_one_letter_code
_entity_poly.pdbx_strand_id
1 'polypeptide(L)'
;MSAEFDATTYWLKRGKVYLEGEQSYADYHRVQERFLFDTLRAGRLSMQNILELGCGFGRITKLLAGNYPGADILALDLSPDQLENARRHCAGIHQIRFEQYDFSSGGPFPGTNYDAAIAIEMFLHHPRALVRTTIEKLSAIARYLVNIDWSEAWPWKPPEHVCIHDYHAIYSEAGLYCATFLLPEKIDGMQQKLFIASKKMTPEMIHLMEMAEEASAAAEAPTPGVSSAARWAEQLQRATAEIMEIVPRGSAFILVNDDQWGNEQDFVDRQVIPFLEHEGRYWGPPENDVTALSELERLRQAGASHVVFAWPSFWWLDYYNGLRNHLQTRYPCLLANERVVVFNLKL
;
A
#
# COMPACT_ATOMS: atom_id res chain seq x y z
N MET A 1 13.92 7.01 24.03
CA MET A 1 13.28 7.89 23.02
C MET A 1 13.69 7.28 21.69
N SER A 2 12.76 6.59 20.99
CA SER A 2 13.00 6.16 19.62
C SER A 2 13.28 7.39 18.77
N ALA A 3 14.30 7.35 17.91
CA ALA A 3 14.53 8.41 16.94
C ALA A 3 13.23 8.57 16.12
N GLU A 4 12.77 9.80 15.99
CA GLU A 4 11.61 10.12 15.16
C GLU A 4 11.94 9.71 13.72
N PHE A 5 11.00 9.03 13.03
CA PHE A 5 11.22 8.56 11.66
C PHE A 5 11.46 9.76 10.73
N ASP A 6 12.61 9.78 10.06
CA ASP A 6 12.96 10.81 9.08
C ASP A 6 12.46 10.41 7.67
N ALA A 7 11.24 10.82 7.37
CA ALA A 7 10.60 10.56 6.09
C ALA A 7 11.40 11.14 4.90
N THR A 8 12.01 12.32 5.06
CA THR A 8 12.79 12.97 4.01
C THR A 8 13.99 12.12 3.60
N THR A 9 14.82 11.72 4.57
CA THR A 9 15.97 10.85 4.32
C THR A 9 15.55 9.49 3.77
N TYR A 10 14.46 8.92 4.28
CA TYR A 10 13.94 7.63 3.80
C TYR A 10 13.58 7.69 2.31
N TRP A 11 12.77 8.68 1.90
CA TRP A 11 12.28 8.78 0.52
C TRP A 11 13.37 9.20 -0.46
N LEU A 12 14.34 10.01 -0.05
CA LEU A 12 15.53 10.31 -0.88
C LEU A 12 16.36 9.05 -1.17
N LYS A 13 16.49 8.14 -0.19
CA LYS A 13 17.18 6.86 -0.40
C LYS A 13 16.33 5.88 -1.22
N ARG A 14 15.05 5.75 -0.87
CA ARG A 14 14.13 4.82 -1.53
C ARG A 14 13.90 5.17 -2.99
N GLY A 15 13.86 6.46 -3.33
CA GLY A 15 13.66 6.93 -4.70
C GLY A 15 14.68 6.39 -5.71
N LYS A 16 15.90 6.05 -5.28
CA LYS A 16 16.95 5.49 -6.15
C LYS A 16 16.63 4.09 -6.65
N VAL A 17 15.94 3.28 -5.85
CA VAL A 17 15.69 1.85 -6.11
C VAL A 17 14.20 1.55 -6.28
N TYR A 18 13.35 2.56 -6.30
CA TYR A 18 11.90 2.39 -6.28
C TYR A 18 11.37 1.56 -7.47
N LEU A 19 11.89 1.80 -8.67
CA LEU A 19 11.44 1.10 -9.88
C LEU A 19 11.80 -0.41 -9.88
N GLU A 20 12.75 -0.84 -9.08
CA GLU A 20 13.15 -2.25 -9.01
C GLU A 20 12.05 -3.15 -8.41
N GLY A 21 11.17 -2.58 -7.57
CA GLY A 21 10.05 -3.29 -6.94
C GLY A 21 8.69 -3.06 -7.60
N GLU A 22 8.60 -2.19 -8.61
CA GLU A 22 7.32 -1.70 -9.15
C GLU A 22 6.46 -2.78 -9.82
N GLN A 23 7.09 -3.81 -10.42
CA GLN A 23 6.35 -4.87 -11.09
C GLN A 23 5.48 -5.72 -10.15
N SER A 24 5.84 -5.82 -8.86
CA SER A 24 5.07 -6.55 -7.87
C SER A 24 3.75 -5.88 -7.51
N TYR A 25 3.62 -4.58 -7.79
CA TYR A 25 2.42 -3.77 -7.50
C TYR A 25 1.55 -3.48 -8.73
N ALA A 26 1.92 -3.99 -9.91
CA ALA A 26 1.29 -3.63 -11.18
C ALA A 26 -0.22 -3.93 -11.25
N ASP A 27 -0.68 -5.03 -10.67
CA ASP A 27 -2.11 -5.39 -10.67
C ASP A 27 -2.91 -4.47 -9.74
N TYR A 28 -2.39 -4.24 -8.56
CA TYR A 28 -2.94 -3.32 -7.58
C TYR A 28 -3.02 -1.88 -8.12
N HIS A 29 -1.95 -1.38 -8.75
CA HIS A 29 -1.94 -0.06 -9.35
C HIS A 29 -2.99 0.09 -10.44
N ARG A 30 -3.21 -0.93 -11.28
CA ARG A 30 -4.25 -0.91 -12.32
C ARG A 30 -5.65 -0.75 -11.77
N VAL A 31 -5.96 -1.41 -10.66
CA VAL A 31 -7.26 -1.27 -9.99
C VAL A 31 -7.43 0.15 -9.44
N GLN A 32 -6.41 0.65 -8.74
CA GLN A 32 -6.38 1.99 -8.18
C GLN A 32 -6.55 3.07 -9.27
N GLU A 33 -5.79 2.96 -10.35
CA GLU A 33 -5.82 3.87 -11.50
C GLU A 33 -7.20 3.89 -12.16
N ARG A 34 -7.72 2.71 -12.48
CA ARG A 34 -9.04 2.58 -13.09
C ARG A 34 -10.11 3.20 -12.20
N PHE A 35 -10.12 2.84 -10.93
CA PHE A 35 -11.11 3.34 -9.99
C PHE A 35 -11.05 4.86 -9.83
N LEU A 36 -9.84 5.43 -9.72
CA LEU A 36 -9.62 6.87 -9.66
C LEU A 36 -10.25 7.56 -10.86
N PHE A 37 -9.85 7.20 -12.07
CA PHE A 37 -10.29 7.91 -13.28
C PHE A 37 -11.75 7.66 -13.64
N ASP A 38 -12.29 6.48 -13.34
CA ASP A 38 -13.72 6.20 -13.52
C ASP A 38 -14.57 7.05 -12.56
N THR A 39 -14.15 7.21 -11.30
CA THR A 39 -14.84 8.05 -10.31
C THR A 39 -14.75 9.54 -10.68
N LEU A 40 -13.57 10.04 -11.06
CA LEU A 40 -13.40 11.43 -11.49
C LEU A 40 -14.27 11.76 -12.70
N ARG A 41 -14.36 10.83 -13.66
CA ARG A 41 -15.21 10.96 -14.86
C ARG A 41 -16.70 10.92 -14.51
N ALA A 42 -17.12 9.96 -13.69
CA ALA A 42 -18.50 9.86 -13.22
C ALA A 42 -18.92 11.10 -12.41
N GLY A 43 -18.03 11.62 -11.58
CA GLY A 43 -18.21 12.88 -10.84
C GLY A 43 -18.18 14.14 -11.70
N ARG A 44 -17.96 14.01 -13.02
CA ARG A 44 -17.94 15.11 -14.01
C ARG A 44 -16.92 16.22 -13.69
N LEU A 45 -15.78 15.85 -13.08
CA LEU A 45 -14.75 16.81 -12.73
C LEU A 45 -13.98 17.24 -13.99
N SER A 46 -14.14 18.51 -14.37
CA SER A 46 -13.35 19.12 -15.43
C SER A 46 -12.09 19.75 -14.83
N MET A 47 -10.92 19.40 -15.36
CA MET A 47 -9.65 19.85 -14.85
C MET A 47 -8.79 20.40 -15.99
N GLN A 48 -8.34 21.66 -15.85
CA GLN A 48 -7.44 22.34 -16.79
C GLN A 48 -6.09 22.64 -16.12
N ASN A 49 -6.09 22.81 -14.81
CA ASN A 49 -4.88 23.08 -14.04
C ASN A 49 -4.80 22.07 -12.88
N ILE A 50 -3.83 21.16 -12.93
CA ILE A 50 -3.69 20.06 -11.99
C ILE A 50 -2.36 20.18 -11.24
N LEU A 51 -2.41 20.06 -9.93
CA LEU A 51 -1.26 19.90 -9.05
C LEU A 51 -1.22 18.45 -8.57
N GLU A 52 -0.14 17.73 -8.84
CA GLU A 52 0.08 16.39 -8.31
C GLU A 52 1.18 16.43 -7.25
N LEU A 53 0.93 15.82 -6.10
CA LEU A 53 1.82 15.76 -4.95
C LEU A 53 2.36 14.33 -4.78
N GLY A 54 3.69 14.20 -4.66
CA GLY A 54 4.33 12.90 -4.53
C GLY A 54 4.20 12.07 -5.82
N CYS A 55 4.55 12.68 -6.97
CA CYS A 55 4.32 12.06 -8.27
C CYS A 55 5.18 10.81 -8.53
N GLY A 56 6.19 10.56 -7.70
CA GLY A 56 7.11 9.44 -7.87
C GLY A 56 7.74 9.44 -9.28
N PHE A 57 7.72 8.28 -9.92
CA PHE A 57 8.21 8.14 -11.31
C PHE A 57 7.20 8.56 -12.38
N GLY A 58 6.11 9.24 -12.02
CA GLY A 58 5.14 9.82 -12.94
C GLY A 58 4.02 8.89 -13.41
N ARG A 59 3.72 7.84 -12.63
CA ARG A 59 2.66 6.87 -12.95
C ARG A 59 1.31 7.54 -13.14
N ILE A 60 0.83 8.24 -12.12
CA ILE A 60 -0.46 8.96 -12.16
C ILE A 60 -0.36 10.19 -13.05
N THR A 61 0.78 10.90 -13.05
CA THR A 61 1.02 12.07 -13.91
C THR A 61 0.73 11.77 -15.39
N LYS A 62 1.22 10.64 -15.88
CA LYS A 62 1.02 10.21 -17.27
C LYS A 62 -0.45 9.93 -17.59
N LEU A 63 -1.15 9.31 -16.64
CA LEU A 63 -2.57 9.01 -16.80
C LEU A 63 -3.44 10.27 -16.69
N LEU A 64 -3.06 11.23 -15.85
CA LEU A 64 -3.71 12.54 -15.79
C LEU A 64 -3.62 13.25 -17.15
N ALA A 65 -2.43 13.27 -17.75
CA ALA A 65 -2.25 13.86 -19.08
C ALA A 65 -3.08 13.17 -20.17
N GLY A 66 -3.26 11.85 -20.08
CA GLY A 66 -4.08 11.09 -21.00
C GLY A 66 -5.59 11.28 -20.81
N ASN A 67 -6.06 11.42 -19.57
CA ASN A 67 -7.48 11.60 -19.24
C ASN A 67 -7.94 13.06 -19.35
N TYR A 68 -7.02 14.02 -19.21
CA TYR A 68 -7.28 15.46 -19.31
C TYR A 68 -6.39 16.09 -20.38
N PRO A 69 -6.62 15.79 -21.69
CA PRO A 69 -5.82 16.33 -22.77
C PRO A 69 -5.94 17.87 -22.81
N GLY A 70 -4.82 18.56 -22.74
CA GLY A 70 -4.76 20.02 -22.69
C GLY A 70 -4.75 20.62 -21.28
N ALA A 71 -4.81 19.82 -20.23
CA ALA A 71 -4.61 20.33 -18.87
C ALA A 71 -3.12 20.62 -18.62
N ASP A 72 -2.83 21.75 -17.96
CA ASP A 72 -1.49 22.03 -17.42
C ASP A 72 -1.29 21.23 -16.12
N ILE A 73 -0.28 20.38 -16.08
CA ILE A 73 0.00 19.53 -14.92
C ILE A 73 1.33 19.94 -14.31
N LEU A 74 1.29 20.31 -13.03
CA LEU A 74 2.48 20.48 -12.21
C LEU A 74 2.60 19.29 -11.27
N ALA A 75 3.65 18.49 -11.45
CA ALA A 75 3.91 17.30 -10.66
C ALA A 75 5.12 17.52 -9.73
N LEU A 76 4.89 17.33 -8.44
CA LEU A 76 5.86 17.58 -7.37
C LEU A 76 6.31 16.27 -6.73
N ASP A 77 7.60 16.16 -6.48
CA ASP A 77 8.19 15.09 -5.66
C ASP A 77 9.40 15.59 -4.88
N LEU A 78 9.70 14.94 -3.77
CA LEU A 78 10.87 15.23 -2.95
C LEU A 78 12.16 14.71 -3.61
N SER A 79 12.09 13.55 -4.27
CA SER A 79 13.25 12.83 -4.78
C SER A 79 13.63 13.28 -6.20
N PRO A 80 14.84 13.84 -6.38
CA PRO A 80 15.34 14.16 -7.72
C PRO A 80 15.49 12.93 -8.61
N ASP A 81 15.79 11.75 -8.04
CA ASP A 81 15.89 10.49 -8.79
C ASP A 81 14.53 10.07 -9.34
N GLN A 82 13.45 10.23 -8.54
CA GLN A 82 12.09 9.97 -9.00
C GLN A 82 11.64 10.95 -10.08
N LEU A 83 11.95 12.23 -9.92
CA LEU A 83 11.64 13.24 -10.95
C LEU A 83 12.37 12.96 -12.28
N GLU A 84 13.58 12.44 -12.23
CA GLU A 84 14.29 12.02 -13.44
C GLU A 84 13.61 10.80 -14.09
N ASN A 85 13.16 9.84 -13.28
CA ASN A 85 12.36 8.70 -13.76
C ASN A 85 11.03 9.17 -14.37
N ALA A 86 10.36 10.13 -13.71
CA ALA A 86 9.10 10.71 -14.19
C ALA A 86 9.27 11.42 -15.54
N ARG A 87 10.32 12.22 -15.71
CA ARG A 87 10.63 12.88 -16.98
C ARG A 87 10.85 11.87 -18.10
N ARG A 88 11.53 10.76 -17.82
CA ARG A 88 11.72 9.67 -18.80
C ARG A 88 10.41 8.94 -19.10
N HIS A 89 9.62 8.61 -18.06
CA HIS A 89 8.35 7.91 -18.21
C HIS A 89 7.29 8.71 -18.97
N CYS A 90 7.29 10.03 -18.81
CA CYS A 90 6.37 10.97 -19.45
C CYS A 90 7.00 11.69 -20.66
N ALA A 91 8.10 11.17 -21.22
CA ALA A 91 8.78 11.80 -22.34
C ALA A 91 7.84 12.06 -23.53
N GLY A 92 7.89 13.27 -24.10
CA GLY A 92 7.04 13.68 -25.22
C GLY A 92 5.68 14.26 -24.82
N ILE A 93 5.33 14.32 -23.53
CA ILE A 93 4.10 14.94 -23.05
C ILE A 93 4.40 16.36 -22.55
N HIS A 94 4.10 17.36 -23.38
CA HIS A 94 4.55 18.75 -23.16
C HIS A 94 3.73 19.52 -22.11
N GLN A 95 2.57 19.02 -21.71
CA GLN A 95 1.68 19.64 -20.74
C GLN A 95 2.06 19.36 -19.28
N ILE A 96 3.17 18.62 -19.05
CA ILE A 96 3.63 18.24 -17.71
C ILE A 96 4.89 19.01 -17.35
N ARG A 97 4.91 19.59 -16.16
CA ARG A 97 6.07 20.17 -15.52
C ARG A 97 6.39 19.40 -14.26
N PHE A 98 7.66 19.08 -14.03
CA PHE A 98 8.14 18.37 -12.86
C PHE A 98 9.03 19.28 -12.03
N GLU A 99 8.69 19.48 -10.76
CA GLU A 99 9.45 20.33 -9.82
C GLU A 99 9.75 19.58 -8.52
N GLN A 100 10.94 19.78 -7.98
CA GLN A 100 11.30 19.23 -6.68
C GLN A 100 10.64 20.05 -5.57
N TYR A 101 9.96 19.39 -4.66
CA TYR A 101 9.28 20.04 -3.55
C TYR A 101 9.30 19.17 -2.29
N ASP A 102 9.72 19.77 -1.18
CA ASP A 102 9.70 19.15 0.15
C ASP A 102 8.49 19.68 0.95
N PHE A 103 7.51 18.82 1.18
CA PHE A 103 6.29 19.13 1.95
C PHE A 103 6.60 19.48 3.41
N SER A 104 7.65 18.89 3.97
CA SER A 104 8.06 19.10 5.36
C SER A 104 8.64 20.51 5.59
N SER A 105 9.10 21.17 4.53
CA SER A 105 9.66 22.52 4.58
C SER A 105 8.68 23.59 5.04
N GLY A 106 7.37 23.29 4.98
CA GLY A 106 6.33 24.24 5.34
C GLY A 106 6.16 25.44 4.40
N GLY A 107 6.91 25.47 3.29
CA GLY A 107 6.83 26.51 2.26
C GLY A 107 5.46 26.60 1.57
N PRO A 108 5.22 27.68 0.78
CA PRO A 108 4.03 27.77 -0.06
C PRO A 108 4.14 26.81 -1.24
N PHE A 109 3.00 26.25 -1.67
CA PHE A 109 2.97 25.50 -2.93
C PHE A 109 3.21 26.41 -4.12
N PRO A 110 3.88 25.94 -5.18
CA PRO A 110 4.05 26.72 -6.41
C PRO A 110 2.70 26.91 -7.11
N GLY A 111 2.41 28.14 -7.50
CA GLY A 111 1.18 28.48 -8.22
C GLY A 111 -0.08 28.58 -7.35
N THR A 112 -1.19 28.90 -8.01
CA THR A 112 -2.53 29.05 -7.42
C THR A 112 -3.57 28.72 -8.48
N ASN A 113 -4.85 28.60 -8.06
CA ASN A 113 -5.99 28.37 -8.95
C ASN A 113 -5.95 27.01 -9.69
N TYR A 114 -5.58 25.96 -8.97
CA TYR A 114 -5.72 24.61 -9.48
C TYR A 114 -7.18 24.15 -9.46
N ASP A 115 -7.60 23.42 -10.49
CA ASP A 115 -8.88 22.73 -10.47
C ASP A 115 -8.82 21.55 -9.50
N ALA A 116 -7.70 20.83 -9.46
CA ALA A 116 -7.49 19.77 -8.50
C ALA A 116 -6.04 19.72 -7.97
N ALA A 117 -5.89 19.35 -6.69
CA ALA A 117 -4.65 18.88 -6.10
C ALA A 117 -4.82 17.38 -5.78
N ILE A 118 -3.94 16.56 -6.33
CA ILE A 118 -4.03 15.09 -6.30
C ILE A 118 -2.84 14.51 -5.55
N ALA A 119 -3.10 13.63 -4.59
CA ALA A 119 -2.06 12.96 -3.79
C ALA A 119 -2.42 11.48 -3.64
N ILE A 120 -1.70 10.59 -4.30
CA ILE A 120 -1.97 9.15 -4.27
C ILE A 120 -0.88 8.46 -3.44
N GLU A 121 -1.29 7.83 -2.33
CA GLU A 121 -0.38 7.15 -1.39
C GLU A 121 0.77 8.02 -0.89
N MET A 122 0.49 9.30 -0.65
CA MET A 122 1.50 10.25 -0.23
C MET A 122 1.31 10.68 1.23
N PHE A 123 0.09 11.01 1.64
CA PHE A 123 -0.17 11.54 2.97
C PHE A 123 0.10 10.54 4.09
N LEU A 124 -0.06 9.25 3.82
CA LEU A 124 0.23 8.18 4.80
C LEU A 124 1.71 8.16 5.25
N HIS A 125 2.61 8.87 4.58
CA HIS A 125 4.01 8.94 4.95
C HIS A 125 4.35 10.15 5.85
N HIS A 126 3.35 10.89 6.28
CA HIS A 126 3.54 12.12 7.03
C HIS A 126 2.72 12.14 8.33
N PRO A 127 3.22 12.80 9.39
CA PRO A 127 2.45 12.98 10.61
C PRO A 127 1.15 13.75 10.38
N ARG A 128 0.09 13.43 11.13
CA ARG A 128 -1.25 14.02 11.01
C ARG A 128 -1.23 15.56 10.99
N ALA A 129 -0.41 16.18 11.83
CA ALA A 129 -0.31 17.64 11.90
C ALA A 129 0.17 18.24 10.57
N LEU A 130 1.15 17.62 9.92
CA LEU A 130 1.66 18.06 8.61
C LEU A 130 0.63 17.82 7.52
N VAL A 131 -0.05 16.67 7.51
CA VAL A 131 -1.13 16.37 6.56
C VAL A 131 -2.25 17.40 6.66
N ARG A 132 -2.71 17.71 7.88
CA ARG A 132 -3.74 18.72 8.11
C ARG A 132 -3.32 20.09 7.57
N THR A 133 -2.13 20.58 7.95
CA THR A 133 -1.62 21.85 7.47
C THR A 133 -1.49 21.89 5.94
N THR A 134 -1.07 20.78 5.33
CA THR A 134 -0.98 20.63 3.87
C THR A 134 -2.36 20.72 3.22
N ILE A 135 -3.36 20.01 3.74
CA ILE A 135 -4.75 20.08 3.27
C ILE A 135 -5.32 21.51 3.38
N GLU A 136 -5.09 22.19 4.49
CA GLU A 136 -5.51 23.59 4.67
C GLU A 136 -4.91 24.51 3.59
N LYS A 137 -3.60 24.38 3.31
CA LYS A 137 -2.91 25.15 2.26
C LYS A 137 -3.43 24.82 0.86
N LEU A 138 -3.58 23.51 0.54
CA LEU A 138 -4.08 23.07 -0.75
C LEU A 138 -5.51 23.55 -0.98
N SER A 139 -6.37 23.52 0.05
CA SER A 139 -7.76 23.99 -0.05
C SER A 139 -7.88 25.50 -0.32
N ALA A 140 -6.81 26.27 -0.13
CA ALA A 140 -6.76 27.68 -0.48
C ALA A 140 -6.41 27.94 -1.95
N ILE A 141 -5.77 26.98 -2.63
CA ILE A 141 -5.23 27.12 -3.99
C ILE A 141 -5.85 26.13 -5.00
N ALA A 142 -6.58 25.11 -4.54
CA ALA A 142 -7.22 24.12 -5.40
C ALA A 142 -8.73 24.04 -5.10
N ARG A 143 -9.51 23.81 -6.16
CA ARG A 143 -10.97 23.63 -6.07
C ARG A 143 -11.34 22.29 -5.46
N TYR A 144 -10.65 21.21 -5.89
CA TYR A 144 -10.82 19.88 -5.38
C TYR A 144 -9.51 19.33 -4.83
N LEU A 145 -9.60 18.59 -3.72
CA LEU A 145 -8.51 17.79 -3.19
C LEU A 145 -8.88 16.32 -3.41
N VAL A 146 -7.97 15.56 -4.01
CA VAL A 146 -8.18 14.15 -4.33
C VAL A 146 -7.05 13.34 -3.76
N ASN A 147 -7.34 12.37 -2.89
CA ASN A 147 -6.32 11.43 -2.46
C ASN A 147 -6.85 10.00 -2.39
N ILE A 148 -5.96 9.04 -2.62
CA ILE A 148 -6.17 7.63 -2.30
C ILE A 148 -5.15 7.25 -1.25
N ASP A 149 -5.64 6.72 -0.13
CA ASP A 149 -4.80 6.28 0.97
C ASP A 149 -5.48 5.19 1.80
N TRP A 150 -4.69 4.58 2.68
CA TRP A 150 -5.17 3.69 3.73
C TRP A 150 -5.72 4.53 4.88
N SER A 151 -6.96 4.27 5.29
CA SER A 151 -7.64 5.02 6.35
C SER A 151 -8.21 4.14 7.45
N GLU A 152 -7.94 2.86 7.42
CA GLU A 152 -8.36 1.91 8.44
C GLU A 152 -7.14 1.42 9.23
N ALA A 153 -7.35 1.07 10.51
CA ALA A 153 -6.31 0.45 11.29
C ALA A 153 -5.85 -0.86 10.62
N TRP A 154 -4.56 -0.99 10.47
CA TRP A 154 -3.98 -2.21 9.95
C TRP A 154 -4.14 -3.34 10.97
N PRO A 155 -4.39 -4.58 10.55
CA PRO A 155 -4.47 -5.73 11.46
C PRO A 155 -3.15 -6.01 12.18
N TRP A 156 -2.06 -5.43 11.70
CA TRP A 156 -0.70 -5.51 12.27
C TRP A 156 -0.10 -4.13 12.46
N LYS A 157 1.04 -4.06 13.16
CA LYS A 157 1.78 -2.81 13.32
C LYS A 157 2.26 -2.31 11.95
N PRO A 158 1.83 -1.13 11.50
CA PRO A 158 2.30 -0.58 10.23
C PRO A 158 3.81 -0.31 10.27
N PRO A 159 4.50 -0.33 9.12
CA PRO A 159 5.88 0.10 9.00
C PRO A 159 6.08 1.52 9.57
N GLU A 160 7.28 1.83 10.04
CA GLU A 160 7.56 3.14 10.69
C GLU A 160 7.30 4.36 9.79
N HIS A 161 7.35 4.17 8.46
CA HIS A 161 7.06 5.21 7.48
C HIS A 161 5.57 5.33 7.13
N VAL A 162 4.68 4.60 7.81
CA VAL A 162 3.24 4.61 7.55
C VAL A 162 2.49 5.18 8.75
N CYS A 163 1.75 6.25 8.50
CA CYS A 163 0.84 6.89 9.44
C CYS A 163 -0.60 6.66 8.95
N ILE A 164 -1.42 6.00 9.74
CA ILE A 164 -2.83 5.81 9.41
C ILE A 164 -3.62 7.05 9.86
N HIS A 165 -4.41 7.61 8.96
CA HIS A 165 -5.18 8.82 9.19
C HIS A 165 -6.68 8.60 9.04
N ASP A 166 -7.45 9.22 9.91
CA ASP A 166 -8.85 9.52 9.66
C ASP A 166 -8.95 10.76 8.77
N TYR A 167 -8.93 10.54 7.45
CA TYR A 167 -9.01 11.63 6.47
C TYR A 167 -10.34 12.36 6.53
N HIS A 168 -11.44 11.67 6.85
CA HIS A 168 -12.73 12.30 6.99
C HIS A 168 -12.71 13.35 8.12
N ALA A 169 -12.12 13.02 9.27
CA ALA A 169 -11.93 13.97 10.37
C ALA A 169 -11.01 15.12 9.97
N ILE A 170 -9.90 14.86 9.26
CA ILE A 170 -8.97 15.88 8.81
C ILE A 170 -9.64 16.88 7.84
N TYR A 171 -10.41 16.39 6.87
CA TYR A 171 -11.15 17.24 5.93
C TYR A 171 -12.23 18.04 6.63
N SER A 172 -12.99 17.42 7.54
CA SER A 172 -14.01 18.10 8.34
C SER A 172 -13.41 19.21 9.21
N GLU A 173 -12.30 18.96 9.90
CA GLU A 173 -11.57 19.96 10.69
C GLU A 173 -11.06 21.13 9.83
N ALA A 174 -10.72 20.88 8.57
CA ALA A 174 -10.34 21.91 7.60
C ALA A 174 -11.55 22.64 6.96
N GLY A 175 -12.78 22.29 7.35
CA GLY A 175 -14.02 22.90 6.85
C GLY A 175 -14.32 22.51 5.40
N LEU A 176 -13.98 21.30 5.00
CA LEU A 176 -14.21 20.76 3.64
C LEU A 176 -15.35 19.75 3.64
N TYR A 177 -16.17 19.80 2.59
CA TYR A 177 -17.05 18.70 2.22
C TYR A 177 -16.23 17.57 1.61
N CYS A 178 -16.53 16.33 1.93
CA CYS A 178 -15.75 15.17 1.45
C CYS A 178 -16.67 14.03 1.03
N ALA A 179 -16.51 13.57 -0.20
CA ALA A 179 -17.04 12.31 -0.70
C ALA A 179 -15.99 11.22 -0.54
N THR A 180 -16.38 10.06 -0.02
CA THR A 180 -15.47 8.94 0.28
C THR A 180 -15.96 7.69 -0.44
N PHE A 181 -15.07 7.05 -1.19
CA PHE A 181 -15.36 5.83 -1.94
C PHE A 181 -14.40 4.72 -1.50
N LEU A 182 -14.92 3.52 -1.28
CA LEU A 182 -14.10 2.33 -1.04
C LEU A 182 -13.57 1.78 -2.36
N LEU A 183 -12.29 1.51 -2.47
CA LEU A 183 -11.75 0.81 -3.63
C LEU A 183 -12.30 -0.63 -3.66
N PRO A 184 -12.55 -1.19 -4.88
CA PRO A 184 -13.24 -2.48 -5.01
C PRO A 184 -12.43 -3.67 -4.49
N GLU A 185 -11.11 -3.55 -4.47
CA GLU A 185 -10.23 -4.64 -4.06
C GLU A 185 -9.58 -4.37 -2.70
N LYS A 186 -9.42 -5.45 -1.93
CA LYS A 186 -8.65 -5.45 -0.69
C LYS A 186 -7.26 -5.99 -0.96
N ILE A 187 -6.27 -5.36 -0.35
CA ILE A 187 -4.88 -5.80 -0.35
C ILE A 187 -4.57 -6.23 1.07
N ASP A 188 -4.16 -7.47 1.25
CA ASP A 188 -3.87 -8.05 2.56
C ASP A 188 -5.00 -7.84 3.58
N GLY A 189 -6.25 -7.94 3.12
CA GLY A 189 -7.44 -7.74 3.96
C GLY A 189 -7.79 -6.28 4.23
N MET A 190 -6.95 -5.32 3.85
CA MET A 190 -7.16 -3.88 4.00
C MET A 190 -7.75 -3.27 2.73
N GLN A 191 -8.47 -2.18 2.89
CA GLN A 191 -9.10 -1.48 1.79
C GLN A 191 -8.67 -0.02 1.74
N GLN A 192 -8.25 0.42 0.55
CA GLN A 192 -8.01 1.84 0.32
C GLN A 192 -9.31 2.59 0.12
N LYS A 193 -9.23 3.88 0.36
CA LYS A 193 -10.32 4.82 0.12
C LYS A 193 -9.86 5.95 -0.78
N LEU A 194 -10.71 6.31 -1.72
CA LEU A 194 -10.61 7.54 -2.51
C LEU A 194 -11.42 8.62 -1.80
N PHE A 195 -10.76 9.73 -1.53
CA PHE A 195 -11.36 10.92 -0.95
C PHE A 195 -11.35 12.03 -1.99
N ILE A 196 -12.49 12.68 -2.18
CA ILE A 196 -12.62 13.88 -3.02
C ILE A 196 -13.25 14.95 -2.15
N ALA A 197 -12.52 16.04 -1.91
CA ALA A 197 -12.95 17.09 -0.98
C ALA A 197 -12.93 18.47 -1.64
N SER A 198 -13.79 19.37 -1.17
CA SER A 198 -13.87 20.76 -1.63
C SER A 198 -14.38 21.68 -0.52
N LYS A 199 -13.92 22.94 -0.53
CA LYS A 199 -14.50 24.01 0.32
C LYS A 199 -15.88 24.43 -0.09
N LYS A 200 -16.24 24.19 -1.35
CA LYS A 200 -17.51 24.65 -1.93
C LYS A 200 -18.40 23.46 -2.25
N MET A 201 -19.67 23.58 -1.87
CA MET A 201 -20.70 22.65 -2.27
C MET A 201 -21.14 22.97 -3.70
N THR A 202 -20.34 22.51 -4.68
CA THR A 202 -20.67 22.68 -6.12
C THR A 202 -21.63 21.56 -6.58
N PRO A 203 -22.30 21.71 -7.74
CA PRO A 203 -23.12 20.62 -8.28
C PRO A 203 -22.37 19.30 -8.43
N GLU A 204 -21.10 19.35 -8.83
CA GLU A 204 -20.24 18.17 -8.94
C GLU A 204 -19.96 17.56 -7.56
N MET A 205 -19.74 18.41 -6.53
CA MET A 205 -19.50 17.91 -5.17
C MET A 205 -20.75 17.26 -4.57
N ILE A 206 -21.93 17.84 -4.81
CA ILE A 206 -23.21 17.24 -4.41
C ILE A 206 -23.35 15.87 -5.09
N HIS A 207 -23.15 15.81 -6.40
CA HIS A 207 -23.22 14.56 -7.16
C HIS A 207 -22.23 13.50 -6.66
N LEU A 208 -20.99 13.88 -6.36
CA LEU A 208 -20.00 12.98 -5.79
C LEU A 208 -20.42 12.44 -4.41
N MET A 209 -21.02 13.28 -3.56
CA MET A 209 -21.51 12.85 -2.25
C MET A 209 -22.68 11.88 -2.39
N GLU A 210 -23.64 12.15 -3.29
CA GLU A 210 -24.74 11.24 -3.61
C GLU A 210 -24.21 9.88 -4.13
N MET A 211 -23.25 9.89 -5.06
CA MET A 211 -22.60 8.67 -5.55
C MET A 211 -21.91 7.88 -4.41
N ALA A 212 -21.25 8.57 -3.49
CA ALA A 212 -20.56 7.95 -2.37
C ALA A 212 -21.54 7.33 -1.37
N GLU A 213 -22.69 7.99 -1.11
CA GLU A 213 -23.76 7.46 -0.27
C GLU A 213 -24.40 6.21 -0.93
N GLU A 214 -24.69 6.25 -2.23
CA GLU A 214 -25.21 5.09 -2.97
C GLU A 214 -24.22 3.92 -2.96
N ALA A 215 -22.93 4.17 -3.18
CA ALA A 215 -21.89 3.15 -3.14
C ALA A 215 -21.74 2.55 -1.73
N SER A 216 -21.82 3.36 -0.68
CA SER A 216 -21.80 2.90 0.70
C SER A 216 -23.03 2.06 1.04
N ALA A 217 -24.22 2.51 0.66
CA ALA A 217 -25.45 1.77 0.86
C ALA A 217 -25.44 0.42 0.11
N ALA A 218 -24.88 0.38 -1.10
CA ALA A 218 -24.71 -0.85 -1.88
C ALA A 218 -23.68 -1.80 -1.23
N ALA A 219 -22.66 -1.26 -0.58
CA ALA A 219 -21.66 -2.05 0.16
C ALA A 219 -22.21 -2.58 1.49
N GLU A 220 -23.14 -1.83 2.13
CA GLU A 220 -23.83 -2.20 3.35
C GLU A 220 -25.08 -3.07 3.12
N ALA A 221 -25.62 -3.05 1.88
CA ALA A 221 -26.71 -3.96 1.52
C ALA A 221 -26.20 -5.41 1.76
N PRO A 222 -26.97 -6.23 2.49
CA PRO A 222 -26.52 -7.56 2.84
C PRO A 222 -26.34 -8.39 1.59
N THR A 223 -25.10 -8.42 1.08
CA THR A 223 -24.68 -9.52 0.23
C THR A 223 -24.83 -10.76 1.08
N PRO A 224 -25.62 -11.74 0.71
CA PRO A 224 -25.75 -12.94 1.52
C PRO A 224 -24.38 -13.62 1.60
N GLY A 225 -23.76 -13.54 2.74
CA GLY A 225 -22.62 -14.35 3.07
C GLY A 225 -21.28 -13.66 3.28
N VAL A 226 -20.84 -13.80 4.51
CA VAL A 226 -19.45 -13.84 4.98
C VAL A 226 -18.80 -12.48 5.25
N SER A 227 -18.75 -12.12 6.53
CA SER A 227 -17.96 -11.01 7.07
C SER A 227 -16.48 -11.12 6.68
N SER A 228 -15.73 -10.03 6.67
CA SER A 228 -14.28 -10.04 6.42
C SER A 228 -13.55 -10.99 7.39
N ALA A 229 -13.98 -11.05 8.64
CA ALA A 229 -13.48 -12.00 9.63
C ALA A 229 -13.78 -13.47 9.25
N ALA A 230 -14.94 -13.74 8.67
CA ALA A 230 -15.29 -15.08 8.24
C ALA A 230 -14.54 -15.48 6.95
N ARG A 231 -14.25 -14.55 6.02
CA ARG A 231 -13.37 -14.82 4.86
C ARG A 231 -11.93 -15.07 5.30
N TRP A 232 -11.43 -14.26 6.24
CA TRP A 232 -10.12 -14.50 6.84
C TRP A 232 -10.05 -15.87 7.49
N ALA A 233 -11.04 -16.24 8.28
CA ALA A 233 -11.13 -17.55 8.92
C ALA A 233 -11.21 -18.69 7.89
N GLU A 234 -11.98 -18.53 6.82
CA GLU A 234 -12.04 -19.49 5.71
C GLU A 234 -10.71 -19.61 4.97
N GLN A 235 -10.06 -18.50 4.68
CA GLN A 235 -8.74 -18.49 4.02
C GLN A 235 -7.68 -19.15 4.90
N LEU A 236 -7.69 -18.84 6.20
CA LEU A 236 -6.82 -19.45 7.19
C LEU A 236 -7.06 -20.96 7.29
N GLN A 237 -8.31 -21.39 7.36
CA GLN A 237 -8.66 -22.82 7.40
C GLN A 237 -8.17 -23.57 6.15
N ARG A 238 -8.34 -22.97 4.96
CA ARG A 238 -7.85 -23.56 3.70
C ARG A 238 -6.34 -23.63 3.65
N ALA A 239 -5.64 -22.55 4.03
CA ALA A 239 -4.18 -22.53 4.07
C ALA A 239 -3.63 -23.56 5.07
N THR A 240 -4.22 -23.65 6.27
CA THR A 240 -3.87 -24.66 7.28
C THR A 240 -4.04 -26.08 6.73
N ALA A 241 -5.15 -26.36 6.04
CA ALA A 241 -5.39 -27.66 5.42
C ALA A 241 -4.34 -28.01 4.37
N GLU A 242 -3.99 -27.07 3.48
CA GLU A 242 -2.96 -27.23 2.43
C GLU A 242 -1.57 -27.51 3.04
N ILE A 243 -1.21 -26.79 4.10
CA ILE A 243 0.04 -27.03 4.84
C ILE A 243 0.03 -28.44 5.46
N MET A 244 -1.09 -28.83 6.04
CA MET A 244 -1.22 -30.14 6.68
C MET A 244 -1.18 -31.32 5.70
N GLU A 245 -1.53 -31.11 4.45
CA GLU A 245 -1.37 -32.13 3.38
C GLU A 245 0.09 -32.31 2.98
N ILE A 246 0.89 -31.24 3.01
CA ILE A 246 2.27 -31.22 2.51
C ILE A 246 3.28 -31.53 3.62
N VAL A 247 3.13 -30.89 4.79
CA VAL A 247 4.06 -31.09 5.91
C VAL A 247 3.72 -32.36 6.65
N PRO A 248 4.63 -33.35 6.76
CA PRO A 248 4.34 -34.62 7.42
C PRO A 248 4.07 -34.48 8.92
N ARG A 249 3.24 -35.36 9.47
CA ARG A 249 3.04 -35.45 10.92
C ARG A 249 4.37 -35.72 11.64
N GLY A 250 4.52 -35.16 12.83
CA GLY A 250 5.75 -35.25 13.64
C GLY A 250 6.90 -34.39 13.14
N SER A 251 6.70 -33.59 12.09
CA SER A 251 7.73 -32.69 11.57
C SER A 251 7.67 -31.30 12.21
N ALA A 252 8.83 -30.66 12.34
CA ALA A 252 8.95 -29.23 12.58
C ALA A 252 9.01 -28.49 11.25
N PHE A 253 8.37 -27.33 11.14
CA PHE A 253 8.42 -26.46 9.97
C PHE A 253 8.45 -24.97 10.37
N ILE A 254 9.05 -24.17 9.51
CA ILE A 254 9.13 -22.71 9.68
C ILE A 254 7.88 -22.09 9.07
N LEU A 255 7.19 -21.24 9.83
CA LEU A 255 6.02 -20.49 9.37
C LEU A 255 6.34 -18.99 9.35
N VAL A 256 6.32 -18.41 8.15
CA VAL A 256 6.48 -16.97 7.92
C VAL A 256 5.09 -16.38 7.73
N ASN A 257 4.54 -15.76 8.76
CA ASN A 257 3.16 -15.22 8.80
C ASN A 257 3.06 -13.87 9.51
N ASP A 258 4.20 -13.26 9.86
CA ASP A 258 4.29 -11.99 10.61
C ASP A 258 3.45 -11.98 11.89
N ASP A 259 3.34 -13.14 12.57
CA ASP A 259 2.55 -13.36 13.78
C ASP A 259 1.04 -13.04 13.64
N GLN A 260 0.50 -13.15 12.40
CA GLN A 260 -0.87 -12.77 12.11
C GLN A 260 -1.90 -13.90 12.24
N TRP A 261 -1.47 -15.15 12.29
CA TRP A 261 -2.39 -16.30 12.30
C TRP A 261 -2.92 -16.68 13.68
N GLY A 262 -2.36 -16.14 14.76
CA GLY A 262 -2.93 -16.14 16.11
C GLY A 262 -3.03 -17.48 16.84
N ASN A 263 -3.02 -18.62 16.17
CA ASN A 263 -3.17 -19.93 16.80
C ASN A 263 -2.29 -20.99 16.10
N GLU A 264 -1.10 -21.19 16.61
CA GLU A 264 -0.23 -22.30 16.21
C GLU A 264 -0.81 -23.68 16.59
N GLN A 265 -1.86 -23.72 17.41
CA GLN A 265 -2.53 -24.94 17.88
C GLN A 265 -3.33 -25.67 16.78
N ASP A 266 -3.58 -25.04 15.65
CA ASP A 266 -4.33 -25.62 14.52
C ASP A 266 -3.50 -26.66 13.73
N PHE A 267 -2.19 -26.72 13.95
CA PHE A 267 -1.27 -27.66 13.28
C PHE A 267 -1.07 -28.94 14.10
N VAL A 268 -2.12 -29.73 14.22
CA VAL A 268 -2.12 -30.98 15.00
C VAL A 268 -0.95 -31.88 14.59
N ASP A 269 -0.20 -32.38 15.60
CA ASP A 269 0.97 -33.26 15.44
C ASP A 269 2.13 -32.66 14.63
N ARG A 270 2.29 -31.34 14.56
CA ARG A 270 3.41 -30.63 13.94
C ARG A 270 3.93 -29.52 14.85
N GLN A 271 5.23 -29.28 14.77
CA GLN A 271 5.84 -28.17 15.49
C GLN A 271 5.99 -26.98 14.56
N VAL A 272 5.30 -25.88 14.86
CA VAL A 272 5.46 -24.61 14.17
C VAL A 272 6.62 -23.85 14.78
N ILE A 273 7.48 -23.30 13.93
CA ILE A 273 8.60 -22.45 14.31
C ILE A 273 8.37 -21.08 13.64
N PRO A 274 8.15 -20.00 14.40
CA PRO A 274 7.98 -18.67 13.82
C PRO A 274 9.28 -18.17 13.17
N PHE A 275 9.20 -17.22 12.26
CA PHE A 275 10.37 -16.70 11.56
C PHE A 275 10.35 -15.14 11.52
N LEU A 276 11.36 -14.44 12.09
CA LEU A 276 12.50 -14.89 12.90
C LEU A 276 12.06 -15.45 14.25
N GLU A 277 12.76 -16.49 14.72
CA GLU A 277 12.49 -17.10 16.02
C GLU A 277 13.54 -16.69 17.06
N HIS A 278 13.06 -16.27 18.23
CA HIS A 278 13.88 -16.09 19.43
C HIS A 278 13.14 -16.62 20.66
N GLU A 279 13.72 -17.57 21.38
CA GLU A 279 13.11 -18.23 22.52
C GLU A 279 11.69 -18.79 22.26
N GLY A 280 11.49 -19.34 21.06
CA GLY A 280 10.19 -19.91 20.65
C GLY A 280 9.15 -18.88 20.23
N ARG A 281 9.51 -17.61 20.06
CA ARG A 281 8.60 -16.53 19.71
C ARG A 281 9.01 -15.80 18.45
N TYR A 282 8.06 -15.21 17.76
CA TYR A 282 8.31 -14.31 16.66
C TYR A 282 9.02 -13.03 17.14
N TRP A 283 10.14 -12.70 16.49
CA TRP A 283 11.02 -11.58 16.88
C TRP A 283 10.95 -10.39 15.89
N GLY A 284 10.17 -10.49 14.84
CA GLY A 284 10.07 -9.50 13.78
C GLY A 284 10.77 -9.92 12.49
N PRO A 285 10.64 -9.11 11.42
CA PRO A 285 11.29 -9.38 10.14
C PRO A 285 12.81 -9.21 10.24
N PRO A 286 13.60 -9.94 9.43
CA PRO A 286 15.06 -9.79 9.40
C PRO A 286 15.48 -8.42 8.88
N GLU A 287 16.61 -7.90 9.37
CA GLU A 287 17.15 -6.62 8.91
C GLU A 287 17.58 -6.63 7.43
N ASN A 288 17.98 -7.82 6.94
CA ASN A 288 18.49 -8.00 5.58
C ASN A 288 18.53 -9.48 5.18
N ASP A 289 18.85 -9.76 3.91
CA ASP A 289 19.00 -11.12 3.36
C ASP A 289 19.98 -12.00 4.13
N VAL A 290 21.07 -11.44 4.61
CA VAL A 290 22.09 -12.22 5.33
C VAL A 290 21.53 -12.77 6.64
N THR A 291 20.82 -11.94 7.39
CA THR A 291 20.12 -12.33 8.62
C THR A 291 19.04 -13.39 8.33
N ALA A 292 18.23 -13.17 7.28
CA ALA A 292 17.20 -14.12 6.87
C ALA A 292 17.77 -15.49 6.51
N LEU A 293 18.84 -15.52 5.71
CA LEU A 293 19.51 -16.75 5.29
C LEU A 293 20.19 -17.47 6.46
N SER A 294 20.87 -16.73 7.33
CA SER A 294 21.51 -17.29 8.51
C SER A 294 20.49 -17.98 9.43
N GLU A 295 19.37 -17.34 9.65
CA GLU A 295 18.30 -17.87 10.48
C GLU A 295 17.59 -19.07 9.83
N LEU A 296 17.31 -19.00 8.54
CA LEU A 296 16.76 -20.13 7.79
C LEU A 296 17.65 -21.39 7.93
N GLU A 297 18.96 -21.24 7.73
CA GLU A 297 19.91 -22.35 7.84
C GLU A 297 20.05 -22.83 9.28
N ARG A 298 20.02 -21.95 10.28
CA ARG A 298 20.02 -22.31 11.70
C ARG A 298 18.83 -23.22 12.03
N LEU A 299 17.63 -22.81 11.63
CA LEU A 299 16.38 -23.55 11.90
C LEU A 299 16.34 -24.88 11.10
N ARG A 300 16.82 -24.87 9.86
CA ARG A 300 16.94 -26.08 9.05
C ARG A 300 17.87 -27.10 9.72
N GLN A 301 19.03 -26.66 10.21
CA GLN A 301 19.98 -27.52 10.93
C GLN A 301 19.41 -28.01 12.27
N ALA A 302 18.55 -27.23 12.92
CA ALA A 302 17.81 -27.64 14.11
C ALA A 302 16.66 -28.64 13.82
N GLY A 303 16.43 -29.00 12.53
CA GLY A 303 15.47 -30.03 12.15
C GLY A 303 14.21 -29.54 11.47
N ALA A 304 14.09 -28.25 11.14
CA ALA A 304 12.96 -27.76 10.35
C ALA A 304 12.97 -28.42 8.95
N SER A 305 11.87 -29.03 8.60
CA SER A 305 11.73 -29.81 7.37
C SER A 305 11.20 -29.01 6.17
N HIS A 306 10.46 -27.94 6.45
CA HIS A 306 9.84 -27.09 5.45
C HIS A 306 9.91 -25.63 5.90
N VAL A 307 9.87 -24.70 4.94
CA VAL A 307 9.51 -23.29 5.18
C VAL A 307 8.25 -22.98 4.40
N VAL A 308 7.31 -22.34 5.09
CA VAL A 308 6.00 -21.95 4.59
C VAL A 308 5.87 -20.45 4.70
N PHE A 309 5.67 -19.78 3.59
CA PHE A 309 5.26 -18.38 3.56
C PHE A 309 3.74 -18.33 3.44
N ALA A 310 3.10 -17.68 4.39
CA ALA A 310 1.66 -17.42 4.36
C ALA A 310 1.36 -16.09 3.64
N TRP A 311 0.17 -15.92 3.09
CA TRP A 311 -0.21 -14.74 2.30
C TRP A 311 0.06 -13.39 2.98
N PRO A 312 -0.02 -13.21 4.31
CA PRO A 312 0.30 -11.92 4.93
C PRO A 312 1.79 -11.54 4.79
N SER A 313 2.65 -12.54 4.55
CA SER A 313 4.10 -12.38 4.50
C SER A 313 4.70 -12.66 3.11
N PHE A 314 3.89 -12.66 2.04
CA PHE A 314 4.42 -12.85 0.68
C PHE A 314 5.37 -11.73 0.26
N TRP A 315 5.22 -10.54 0.84
CA TRP A 315 6.14 -9.43 0.66
C TRP A 315 7.59 -9.76 1.01
N TRP A 316 7.84 -10.74 1.88
CA TRP A 316 9.18 -11.22 2.19
C TRP A 316 9.88 -11.78 0.95
N LEU A 317 9.16 -12.51 0.11
CA LEU A 317 9.71 -13.12 -1.12
C LEU A 317 10.01 -12.05 -2.18
N ASP A 318 9.37 -10.88 -2.09
CA ASP A 318 9.62 -9.75 -2.98
C ASP A 318 10.71 -8.83 -2.44
N TYR A 319 10.79 -8.66 -1.13
CA TYR A 319 11.74 -7.77 -0.49
C TYR A 319 13.12 -8.42 -0.30
N TYR A 320 13.17 -9.68 0.22
CA TYR A 320 14.40 -10.40 0.45
C TYR A 320 14.78 -11.24 -0.77
N ASN A 321 15.33 -10.57 -1.79
CA ASN A 321 15.68 -11.21 -3.07
C ASN A 321 16.74 -12.31 -2.90
N GLY A 322 17.70 -12.13 -1.98
CA GLY A 322 18.70 -13.15 -1.64
C GLY A 322 18.07 -14.40 -1.05
N LEU A 323 17.13 -14.23 -0.13
CA LEU A 323 16.36 -15.33 0.47
C LEU A 323 15.54 -16.06 -0.60
N ARG A 324 14.78 -15.34 -1.42
CA ARG A 324 13.98 -15.93 -2.51
C ARG A 324 14.85 -16.74 -3.47
N ASN A 325 15.93 -16.14 -3.97
CA ASN A 325 16.82 -16.81 -4.91
C ASN A 325 17.45 -18.06 -4.31
N HIS A 326 17.86 -18.02 -3.04
CA HIS A 326 18.39 -19.16 -2.31
C HIS A 326 17.36 -20.27 -2.20
N LEU A 327 16.12 -19.96 -1.80
CA LEU A 327 15.03 -20.93 -1.72
C LEU A 327 14.73 -21.57 -3.07
N GLN A 328 14.55 -20.78 -4.12
CA GLN A 328 14.19 -21.25 -5.45
C GLN A 328 15.30 -22.09 -6.13
N THR A 329 16.58 -21.79 -5.84
CA THR A 329 17.69 -22.52 -6.46
C THR A 329 18.07 -23.77 -5.70
N ARG A 330 17.82 -23.84 -4.40
CA ARG A 330 18.34 -24.89 -3.54
C ARG A 330 17.28 -25.89 -3.07
N TYR A 331 16.02 -25.46 -3.00
CA TYR A 331 14.95 -26.25 -2.40
C TYR A 331 13.76 -26.43 -3.34
N PRO A 332 13.16 -27.63 -3.42
CA PRO A 332 11.95 -27.85 -4.19
C PRO A 332 10.78 -27.02 -3.63
N CYS A 333 10.14 -26.24 -4.49
CA CYS A 333 8.85 -25.62 -4.17
C CYS A 333 7.75 -26.69 -4.35
N LEU A 334 7.06 -27.02 -3.27
CA LEU A 334 6.02 -28.05 -3.26
C LEU A 334 4.63 -27.51 -3.57
N LEU A 335 4.38 -26.25 -3.21
CA LEU A 335 3.14 -25.53 -3.48
C LEU A 335 3.43 -24.03 -3.58
N ALA A 336 2.79 -23.36 -4.53
CA ALA A 336 2.74 -21.92 -4.63
C ALA A 336 1.36 -21.51 -5.16
N ASN A 337 0.58 -20.84 -4.30
CA ASN A 337 -0.74 -20.31 -4.63
C ASN A 337 -0.99 -18.98 -3.88
N GLU A 338 -2.20 -18.45 -3.97
CA GLU A 338 -2.58 -17.18 -3.34
C GLU A 338 -2.66 -17.23 -1.79
N ARG A 339 -2.48 -18.39 -1.16
CA ARG A 339 -2.54 -18.57 0.29
C ARG A 339 -1.21 -18.93 0.91
N VAL A 340 -0.45 -19.80 0.26
CA VAL A 340 0.82 -20.32 0.79
C VAL A 340 1.85 -20.59 -0.29
N VAL A 341 3.14 -20.40 0.05
CA VAL A 341 4.28 -20.88 -0.71
C VAL A 341 5.10 -21.79 0.19
N VAL A 342 5.31 -23.03 -0.23
CA VAL A 342 5.94 -24.09 0.58
C VAL A 342 7.19 -24.63 -0.10
N PHE A 343 8.33 -24.57 0.59
CA PHE A 343 9.58 -25.19 0.15
C PHE A 343 9.96 -26.34 1.08
N ASN A 344 10.46 -27.45 0.49
CA ASN A 344 11.01 -28.57 1.24
C ASN A 344 12.48 -28.32 1.55
N LEU A 345 12.86 -28.22 2.83
CA LEU A 345 14.23 -27.98 3.29
C LEU A 345 15.07 -29.25 3.45
N LYS A 346 14.47 -30.44 3.27
CA LYS A 346 15.21 -31.71 3.25
C LYS A 346 15.83 -31.89 1.87
N LEU A 347 17.17 -31.87 1.84
CA LEU A 347 17.97 -32.15 0.65
C LEU A 347 18.04 -33.67 0.44
#